data_c08f42682b961d8f19324274ec1b30c4
#
_entry.id   c08f42682b961d8f19324274ec1b30c4
#
_cell.length_a   1.000
_cell.length_b   1.000
_cell.length_c   1.000
_cell.angle_alpha   90.00
_cell.angle_beta   90.00
_cell.angle_gamma   90.00
#
_symmetry.space_group_name_H-M   'P 1'
#
loop_
_entity.id
_entity.type
_entity.pdbx_description
1 polymer ?
#
loop_
_entity_poly.entity_id
_entity_poly.type
_entity_poly.pdbx_seq_one_letter_code
_entity_poly.pdbx_strand_id
1 'polypeptide(L)'
;NGAGKSTTFKMLCGLTEPSDGEGRVAGFDLRTAAADARGRLGYMAQKFSLYGDVSVAQNLSFFAGVYGLSRQRARERIDAMLEAFDLTPYRSTTAGQLPLGFKQRLALAAALLHEPEVLFLDEPTSGVDPITRREFWSHINALTTKNVAVLVTTHFMEEAEYCDRINLIYRGRTIAEGTPEALKASCSHADGSVVTMEDAFIELVARSEQEGAAA
;
A
#
# COMPACT_ATOMS: atom_id res chain seq x y z
N ASN A 1 -15.05 2.15 -5.61
CA ASN A 1 -15.11 2.04 -4.16
C ASN A 1 -16.05 0.91 -3.74
N GLY A 2 -15.84 0.30 -2.55
CA GLY A 2 -16.75 -0.78 -2.07
C GLY A 2 -16.47 -2.18 -2.63
N ALA A 3 -15.43 -2.36 -3.45
CA ALA A 3 -15.09 -3.63 -4.08
C ALA A 3 -14.50 -4.68 -3.10
N GLY A 4 -14.20 -4.31 -1.84
CA GLY A 4 -13.61 -5.22 -0.85
C GLY A 4 -12.11 -5.05 -0.61
N LYS A 5 -11.40 -4.14 -1.31
CA LYS A 5 -9.94 -3.94 -1.18
C LYS A 5 -9.47 -3.73 0.26
N SER A 6 -9.99 -2.72 0.94
CA SER A 6 -9.59 -2.41 2.33
C SER A 6 -10.02 -3.51 3.32
N THR A 7 -11.08 -4.26 3.04
CA THR A 7 -11.47 -5.42 3.85
C THR A 7 -10.43 -6.53 3.71
N THR A 8 -10.01 -6.84 2.49
CA THR A 8 -8.94 -7.81 2.22
C THR A 8 -7.64 -7.38 2.91
N PHE A 9 -7.27 -6.10 2.85
CA PHE A 9 -6.10 -5.59 3.55
C PHE A 9 -6.19 -5.78 5.06
N LYS A 10 -7.34 -5.47 5.67
CA LYS A 10 -7.53 -5.69 7.12
C LYS A 10 -7.40 -7.15 7.51
N MET A 11 -7.88 -8.07 6.66
CA MET A 11 -7.69 -9.51 6.88
C MET A 11 -6.22 -9.90 6.76
N LEU A 12 -5.51 -9.45 5.72
CA LEU A 12 -4.08 -9.72 5.53
C LEU A 12 -3.20 -9.10 6.61
N CYS A 13 -3.59 -7.97 7.19
CA CYS A 13 -2.91 -7.36 8.34
C CYS A 13 -3.26 -8.04 9.68
N GLY A 14 -4.13 -9.06 9.68
CA GLY A 14 -4.59 -9.70 10.91
C GLY A 14 -5.40 -8.76 11.83
N LEU A 15 -6.06 -7.74 11.25
CA LEU A 15 -6.94 -6.80 11.96
C LEU A 15 -8.40 -7.28 11.95
N THR A 16 -8.74 -8.16 11.03
CA THR A 16 -10.07 -8.76 10.90
C THR A 16 -9.88 -10.23 10.56
N GLU A 17 -10.55 -11.11 11.27
CA GLU A 17 -10.49 -12.55 10.99
C GLU A 17 -11.34 -12.88 9.75
N PRO A 18 -10.82 -13.66 8.80
CA PRO A 18 -11.61 -14.13 7.67
C PRO A 18 -12.66 -15.15 8.15
N SER A 19 -13.88 -15.08 7.60
CA SER A 19 -14.97 -16.01 7.93
C SER A 19 -14.66 -17.43 7.49
N ASP A 20 -13.93 -17.57 6.38
CA ASP A 20 -13.50 -18.85 5.83
C ASP A 20 -12.19 -18.68 5.02
N GLY A 21 -11.58 -19.80 4.62
CA GLY A 21 -10.32 -19.79 3.86
C GLY A 21 -9.07 -19.68 4.74
N GLU A 22 -7.92 -19.66 4.12
CA GLU A 22 -6.60 -19.55 4.75
C GLU A 22 -5.87 -18.32 4.24
N GLY A 23 -5.13 -17.64 5.13
CA GLY A 23 -4.28 -16.51 4.78
C GLY A 23 -2.92 -16.63 5.45
N ARG A 24 -1.84 -16.37 4.70
CA ARG A 24 -0.48 -16.35 5.23
C ARG A 24 0.24 -15.07 4.81
N VAL A 25 0.94 -14.45 5.73
CA VAL A 25 1.78 -13.27 5.47
C VAL A 25 3.14 -13.48 6.12
N ALA A 26 4.21 -13.24 5.37
CA ALA A 26 5.58 -13.51 5.79
C ALA A 26 5.78 -14.93 6.36
N GLY A 27 5.07 -15.93 5.79
CA GLY A 27 5.10 -17.33 6.24
C GLY A 27 4.22 -17.65 7.44
N PHE A 28 3.65 -16.66 8.12
CA PHE A 28 2.78 -16.83 9.29
C PHE A 28 1.32 -17.02 8.88
N ASP A 29 0.65 -17.99 9.51
CA ASP A 29 -0.78 -18.19 9.37
C ASP A 29 -1.55 -17.13 10.17
N LEU A 30 -2.46 -16.40 9.52
CA LEU A 30 -3.16 -15.29 10.12
C LEU A 30 -4.22 -15.70 11.17
N ARG A 31 -4.63 -16.97 11.21
CA ARG A 31 -5.55 -17.47 12.23
C ARG A 31 -4.83 -17.77 13.55
N THR A 32 -3.59 -18.27 13.47
CA THR A 32 -2.88 -18.78 14.65
C THR A 32 -1.72 -17.91 15.09
N ALA A 33 -1.13 -17.12 14.17
CA ALA A 33 0.09 -16.33 14.39
C ALA A 33 -0.03 -14.89 13.86
N ALA A 34 -1.21 -14.27 13.93
CA ALA A 34 -1.43 -12.92 13.44
C ALA A 34 -0.54 -11.86 14.13
N ALA A 35 -0.18 -12.07 15.41
CA ALA A 35 0.71 -11.16 16.14
C ALA A 35 2.14 -11.19 15.56
N ASP A 36 2.65 -12.39 15.24
CA ASP A 36 3.98 -12.57 14.65
C ASP A 36 4.02 -12.00 13.23
N ALA A 37 2.95 -12.23 12.43
CA ALA A 37 2.78 -11.62 11.13
C ALA A 37 2.86 -10.08 11.21
N ARG A 38 2.13 -9.45 12.18
CA ARG A 38 2.16 -7.99 12.38
C ARG A 38 3.54 -7.44 12.72
N GLY A 39 4.39 -8.22 13.40
CA GLY A 39 5.78 -7.84 13.65
C GLY A 39 6.65 -7.78 12.39
N ARG A 40 6.22 -8.39 11.28
CA ARG A 40 6.95 -8.47 10.01
C ARG A 40 6.36 -7.56 8.93
N LEU A 41 5.25 -6.91 9.21
CA LEU A 41 4.58 -6.07 8.23
C LEU A 41 4.55 -4.59 8.65
N GLY A 42 4.67 -3.71 7.66
CA GLY A 42 4.33 -2.30 7.77
C GLY A 42 2.95 -2.05 7.17
N TYR A 43 2.19 -1.13 7.76
CA TYR A 43 0.87 -0.76 7.24
C TYR A 43 0.71 0.75 7.19
N MET A 44 0.26 1.24 6.04
CA MET A 44 -0.11 2.63 5.82
C MET A 44 -1.59 2.70 5.45
N ALA A 45 -2.39 3.33 6.30
CA ALA A 45 -3.82 3.51 6.08
C ALA A 45 -4.09 4.63 5.06
N GLN A 46 -5.22 4.55 4.37
CA GLN A 46 -5.68 5.55 3.42
C GLN A 46 -5.76 6.97 4.02
N LYS A 47 -6.32 7.09 5.23
CA LYS A 47 -6.37 8.36 5.95
C LYS A 47 -5.14 8.51 6.81
N PHE A 48 -4.59 9.74 6.87
CA PHE A 48 -3.50 10.06 7.79
C PHE A 48 -3.89 9.65 9.22
N SER A 49 -3.21 8.64 9.73
CA SER A 49 -3.53 7.98 11.00
C SER A 49 -2.49 8.20 12.10
N LEU A 50 -1.50 9.05 11.83
CA LEU A 50 -0.49 9.43 12.81
C LEU A 50 -0.98 10.57 13.71
N TYR A 51 -0.25 10.85 14.79
CA TYR A 51 -0.62 11.88 15.75
C TYR A 51 -0.39 13.27 15.18
N GLY A 52 -1.48 13.97 14.84
CA GLY A 52 -1.44 15.29 14.23
C GLY A 52 -0.86 16.38 15.13
N ASP A 53 -1.02 16.26 16.44
CA ASP A 53 -0.67 17.29 17.43
C ASP A 53 0.79 17.23 17.93
N VAL A 54 1.54 16.20 17.51
CA VAL A 54 2.96 16.07 17.85
C VAL A 54 3.84 16.23 16.61
N SER A 55 5.14 16.45 16.83
CA SER A 55 6.08 16.67 15.72
C SER A 55 6.33 15.41 14.89
N VAL A 56 6.91 15.60 13.70
CA VAL A 56 7.40 14.51 12.85
C VAL A 56 8.33 13.57 13.63
N ALA A 57 9.34 14.11 14.31
CA ALA A 57 10.27 13.28 15.07
C ALA A 57 9.61 12.56 16.25
N GLN A 58 8.64 13.18 16.90
CA GLN A 58 7.89 12.53 17.99
C GLN A 58 7.00 11.39 17.49
N ASN A 59 6.35 11.55 16.33
CA ASN A 59 5.64 10.45 15.68
C ASN A 59 6.56 9.25 15.41
N LEU A 60 7.69 9.49 14.76
CA LEU A 60 8.66 8.43 14.46
C LEU A 60 9.21 7.79 15.74
N SER A 61 9.49 8.59 16.79
CA SER A 61 9.95 8.05 18.09
C SER A 61 8.91 7.17 18.76
N PHE A 62 7.64 7.56 18.68
CA PHE A 62 6.54 6.78 19.22
C PHE A 62 6.45 5.41 18.53
N PHE A 63 6.44 5.39 17.19
CA PHE A 63 6.36 4.12 16.44
C PHE A 63 7.61 3.27 16.60
N ALA A 64 8.81 3.85 16.68
CA ALA A 64 10.02 3.12 17.02
C ALA A 64 9.89 2.40 18.38
N GLY A 65 9.26 3.05 19.37
CA GLY A 65 8.94 2.44 20.66
C GLY A 65 7.91 1.31 20.56
N VAL A 66 6.84 1.52 19.78
CA VAL A 66 5.80 0.49 19.55
C VAL A 66 6.40 -0.76 18.92
N TYR A 67 7.33 -0.60 17.98
CA TYR A 67 8.04 -1.73 17.34
C TYR A 67 9.20 -2.28 18.18
N GLY A 68 9.42 -1.77 19.42
CA GLY A 68 10.43 -2.31 20.34
C GLY A 68 11.87 -2.02 19.94
N LEU A 69 12.13 -0.99 19.14
CA LEU A 69 13.50 -0.62 18.77
C LEU A 69 14.27 -0.10 20.00
N SER A 70 15.52 -0.56 20.17
CA SER A 70 16.41 0.01 21.18
C SER A 70 16.63 1.51 20.94
N ARG A 71 17.00 2.26 21.98
CA ARG A 71 17.23 3.72 21.85
C ARG A 71 18.23 4.09 20.76
N GLN A 72 19.30 3.31 20.64
CA GLN A 72 20.32 3.53 19.60
C GLN A 72 19.73 3.27 18.22
N ARG A 73 19.13 2.08 18.02
CA ARG A 73 18.53 1.71 16.73
C ARG A 73 17.41 2.67 16.31
N ALA A 74 16.59 3.10 17.27
CA ALA A 74 15.53 4.07 17.02
C ALA A 74 16.10 5.40 16.45
N ARG A 75 17.17 5.94 17.04
CA ARG A 75 17.83 7.16 16.53
C ARG A 75 18.34 6.97 15.11
N GLU A 76 19.11 5.90 14.87
CA GLU A 76 19.65 5.57 13.54
C GLU A 76 18.53 5.44 12.50
N ARG A 77 17.46 4.72 12.82
CA ARG A 77 16.33 4.53 11.91
C ARG A 77 15.54 5.81 11.67
N ILE A 78 15.29 6.61 12.71
CA ILE A 78 14.59 7.89 12.58
C ILE A 78 15.37 8.83 11.67
N ASP A 79 16.66 9.00 11.90
CA ASP A 79 17.50 9.88 11.09
C ASP A 79 17.55 9.40 9.63
N ALA A 80 17.69 8.09 9.39
CA ALA A 80 17.63 7.50 8.05
C ALA A 80 16.27 7.72 7.36
N MET A 81 15.15 7.61 8.09
CA MET A 81 13.83 7.86 7.54
C MET A 81 13.58 9.33 7.22
N LEU A 82 14.04 10.23 8.10
CA LEU A 82 13.95 11.68 7.86
C LEU A 82 14.72 12.10 6.59
N GLU A 83 15.88 11.51 6.35
CA GLU A 83 16.68 11.75 5.15
C GLU A 83 16.04 11.14 3.91
N ALA A 84 15.70 9.85 3.96
CA ALA A 84 15.17 9.12 2.80
C ALA A 84 13.83 9.67 2.26
N PHE A 85 13.04 10.33 3.10
CA PHE A 85 11.73 10.88 2.76
C PHE A 85 11.68 12.42 2.74
N ASP A 86 12.83 13.10 2.73
CA ASP A 86 12.95 14.57 2.72
C ASP A 86 12.22 15.25 3.88
N LEU A 87 12.14 14.58 5.02
CA LEU A 87 11.46 15.05 6.22
C LEU A 87 12.38 15.81 7.19
N THR A 88 13.69 15.85 6.94
CA THR A 88 14.68 16.51 7.81
C THR A 88 14.33 17.97 8.10
N PRO A 89 13.93 18.80 7.11
CA PRO A 89 13.53 20.18 7.36
C PRO A 89 12.29 20.33 8.25
N TYR A 90 11.46 19.28 8.28
CA TYR A 90 10.18 19.25 9.02
C TYR A 90 10.27 18.51 10.36
N ARG A 91 11.48 18.12 10.79
CA ARG A 91 11.71 17.30 12.00
C ARG A 91 10.92 17.77 13.22
N SER A 92 10.88 19.09 13.45
CA SER A 92 10.20 19.72 14.59
C SER A 92 8.80 20.23 14.27
N THR A 93 8.36 20.12 13.02
CA THR A 93 7.04 20.56 12.57
C THR A 93 5.96 19.64 13.10
N THR A 94 4.86 20.19 13.60
CA THR A 94 3.67 19.45 14.00
C THR A 94 3.10 18.71 12.78
N ALA A 95 2.91 17.39 12.87
CA ALA A 95 2.56 16.54 11.72
C ALA A 95 1.25 16.96 11.05
N GLY A 96 0.28 17.47 11.82
CA GLY A 96 -0.98 17.99 11.29
C GLY A 96 -0.83 19.20 10.37
N GLN A 97 0.26 19.97 10.50
CA GLN A 97 0.56 21.15 9.69
C GLN A 97 1.29 20.84 8.37
N LEU A 98 1.76 19.62 8.20
CA LEU A 98 2.42 19.20 6.97
C LEU A 98 1.46 19.25 5.77
N PRO A 99 1.94 19.64 4.57
CA PRO A 99 1.23 19.39 3.32
C PRO A 99 0.93 17.89 3.14
N LEU A 100 -0.12 17.55 2.40
CA LEU A 100 -0.60 16.17 2.26
C LEU A 100 0.51 15.21 1.80
N GLY A 101 1.29 15.57 0.79
CA GLY A 101 2.40 14.74 0.31
C GLY A 101 3.43 14.41 1.39
N PHE A 102 3.77 15.36 2.26
CA PHE A 102 4.68 15.12 3.38
C PHE A 102 4.02 14.30 4.51
N LYS A 103 2.69 14.42 4.69
CA LYS A 103 1.95 13.51 5.58
C LYS A 103 2.04 12.07 5.10
N GLN A 104 1.90 11.85 3.80
CA GLN A 104 2.03 10.52 3.20
C GLN A 104 3.47 9.97 3.34
N ARG A 105 4.48 10.81 3.09
CA ARG A 105 5.90 10.43 3.31
C ARG A 105 6.17 10.07 4.78
N LEU A 106 5.62 10.83 5.72
CA LEU A 106 5.75 10.53 7.16
C LEU A 106 5.06 9.21 7.52
N ALA A 107 3.87 8.94 6.98
CA ALA A 107 3.16 7.69 7.22
C ALA A 107 3.94 6.49 6.67
N LEU A 108 4.51 6.60 5.47
CA LEU A 108 5.37 5.58 4.88
C LEU A 108 6.65 5.38 5.70
N ALA A 109 7.32 6.46 6.12
CA ALA A 109 8.50 6.41 6.98
C ALA A 109 8.22 5.68 8.30
N ALA A 110 7.08 5.96 8.95
CA ALA A 110 6.67 5.29 10.17
C ALA A 110 6.42 3.78 9.95
N ALA A 111 5.79 3.40 8.83
CA ALA A 111 5.55 2.01 8.49
C ALA A 111 6.83 1.21 8.18
N LEU A 112 7.94 1.89 7.89
CA LEU A 112 9.23 1.30 7.52
C LEU A 112 10.28 1.30 8.66
N LEU A 113 9.95 1.89 9.81
CA LEU A 113 10.91 2.05 10.92
C LEU A 113 11.55 0.73 11.38
N HIS A 114 10.75 -0.32 11.46
CA HIS A 114 11.15 -1.64 11.96
C HIS A 114 11.64 -2.59 10.88
N GLU A 115 11.86 -2.08 9.65
CA GLU A 115 12.37 -2.86 8.51
C GLU A 115 11.48 -4.07 8.18
N PRO A 116 10.20 -3.85 7.84
CA PRO A 116 9.27 -4.93 7.57
C PRO A 116 9.66 -5.74 6.32
N GLU A 117 9.28 -7.01 6.31
CA GLU A 117 9.40 -7.88 5.13
C GLU A 117 8.28 -7.63 4.11
N VAL A 118 7.12 -7.19 4.60
CA VAL A 118 5.93 -6.90 3.78
C VAL A 118 5.37 -5.53 4.13
N LEU A 119 5.03 -4.75 3.13
CA LEU A 119 4.44 -3.42 3.29
C LEU A 119 3.06 -3.37 2.63
N PHE A 120 2.06 -2.98 3.39
CA PHE A 120 0.69 -2.76 2.93
C PHE A 120 0.39 -1.27 2.85
N LEU A 121 0.00 -0.79 1.67
CA LEU A 121 -0.30 0.62 1.40
C LEU A 121 -1.74 0.74 0.88
N ASP A 122 -2.62 1.31 1.69
CA ASP A 122 -4.04 1.46 1.34
C ASP A 122 -4.29 2.84 0.72
N GLU A 123 -4.41 2.90 -0.62
CA GLU A 123 -4.59 4.10 -1.43
C GLU A 123 -3.59 5.23 -1.06
N PRO A 124 -2.27 4.98 -1.06
CA PRO A 124 -1.28 5.85 -0.42
C PRO A 124 -1.13 7.23 -1.07
N THR A 125 -1.57 7.38 -2.30
CA THR A 125 -1.45 8.62 -3.09
C THR A 125 -2.79 9.32 -3.31
N SER A 126 -3.84 8.89 -2.62
CA SER A 126 -5.18 9.50 -2.74
C SER A 126 -5.14 10.98 -2.33
N GLY A 127 -5.61 11.86 -3.23
CA GLY A 127 -5.61 13.30 -3.03
C GLY A 127 -4.26 14.01 -3.21
N VAL A 128 -3.21 13.29 -3.61
CA VAL A 128 -1.89 13.85 -3.89
C VAL A 128 -1.80 14.26 -5.36
N ASP A 129 -1.11 15.38 -5.61
CA ASP A 129 -0.88 15.87 -6.97
C ASP A 129 -0.02 14.91 -7.81
N PRO A 130 -0.06 14.97 -9.16
CA PRO A 130 0.61 14.00 -10.03
C PRO A 130 2.15 13.97 -9.88
N ILE A 131 2.79 15.09 -9.55
CA ILE A 131 4.25 15.16 -9.38
C ILE A 131 4.65 14.43 -8.10
N THR A 132 4.03 14.80 -6.98
CA THR A 132 4.26 14.16 -5.68
C THR A 132 3.89 12.66 -5.71
N ARG A 133 2.85 12.27 -6.46
CA ARG A 133 2.49 10.87 -6.69
C ARG A 133 3.63 10.09 -7.35
N ARG A 134 4.23 10.62 -8.41
CA ARG A 134 5.36 9.99 -9.10
C ARG A 134 6.57 9.82 -8.18
N GLU A 135 6.89 10.83 -7.38
CA GLU A 135 7.96 10.75 -6.38
C GLU A 135 7.68 9.66 -5.34
N PHE A 136 6.43 9.58 -4.88
CA PHE A 136 6.02 8.55 -3.93
C PHE A 136 6.19 7.12 -4.50
N TRP A 137 5.80 6.91 -5.75
CA TRP A 137 6.02 5.63 -6.46
C TRP A 137 7.50 5.31 -6.64
N SER A 138 8.37 6.31 -6.83
CA SER A 138 9.82 6.10 -6.86
C SER A 138 10.34 5.55 -5.52
N HIS A 139 9.82 6.04 -4.40
CA HIS A 139 10.15 5.48 -3.08
C HIS A 139 9.66 4.04 -2.94
N ILE A 140 8.43 3.73 -3.39
CA ILE A 140 7.89 2.36 -3.34
C ILE A 140 8.79 1.41 -4.16
N ASN A 141 9.10 1.76 -5.39
CA ASN A 141 9.93 0.93 -6.27
C ASN A 141 11.34 0.69 -5.69
N ALA A 142 11.92 1.70 -5.01
CA ALA A 142 13.20 1.52 -4.32
C ALA A 142 13.13 0.53 -3.15
N LEU A 143 11.97 0.25 -2.58
CA LEU A 143 11.80 -0.76 -1.53
C LEU A 143 11.81 -2.19 -2.09
N THR A 144 11.22 -2.41 -3.27
CA THR A 144 11.19 -3.73 -3.91
C THR A 144 12.60 -4.21 -4.25
N THR A 145 13.52 -3.29 -4.62
CA THR A 145 14.94 -3.64 -4.84
C THR A 145 15.66 -4.10 -3.56
N LYS A 146 15.07 -3.83 -2.38
CA LYS A 146 15.58 -4.26 -1.07
C LYS A 146 14.87 -5.51 -0.53
N ASN A 147 14.22 -6.27 -1.40
CA ASN A 147 13.44 -7.47 -1.07
C ASN A 147 12.26 -7.22 -0.09
N VAL A 148 11.70 -6.03 -0.06
CA VAL A 148 10.44 -5.77 0.63
C VAL A 148 9.30 -6.08 -0.33
N ALA A 149 8.41 -6.99 0.04
CA ALA A 149 7.19 -7.24 -0.71
C ALA A 149 6.20 -6.09 -0.45
N VAL A 150 5.75 -5.41 -1.52
CA VAL A 150 4.83 -4.27 -1.37
C VAL A 150 3.49 -4.59 -2.00
N LEU A 151 2.43 -4.49 -1.22
CA LEU A 151 1.05 -4.62 -1.68
C LEU A 151 0.37 -3.26 -1.58
N VAL A 152 -0.13 -2.76 -2.72
CA VAL A 152 -0.78 -1.45 -2.81
C VAL A 152 -2.23 -1.64 -3.24
N THR A 153 -3.18 -0.97 -2.56
CA THR A 153 -4.51 -0.75 -3.15
C THR A 153 -4.55 0.61 -3.80
N THR A 154 -5.15 0.68 -4.96
CA THR A 154 -5.42 1.94 -5.65
C THR A 154 -6.72 1.87 -6.43
N HIS A 155 -7.29 3.02 -6.74
CA HIS A 155 -8.37 3.17 -7.70
C HIS A 155 -7.89 3.94 -8.95
N PHE A 156 -6.61 4.29 -9.02
CA PHE A 156 -6.00 4.92 -10.18
C PHE A 156 -5.40 3.87 -11.09
N MET A 157 -5.96 3.69 -12.29
CA MET A 157 -5.46 2.68 -13.23
C MET A 157 -4.05 2.98 -13.73
N GLU A 158 -3.66 4.25 -13.76
CA GLU A 158 -2.28 4.66 -14.09
C GLU A 158 -1.25 4.12 -13.07
N GLU A 159 -1.63 3.95 -11.81
CA GLU A 159 -0.74 3.42 -10.76
C GLU A 159 -0.50 1.92 -10.93
N ALA A 160 -1.45 1.21 -11.53
CA ALA A 160 -1.32 -0.21 -11.81
C ALA A 160 -0.15 -0.50 -12.77
N GLU A 161 0.21 0.45 -13.65
CA GLU A 161 1.36 0.32 -14.55
C GLU A 161 2.73 0.28 -13.83
N TYR A 162 2.80 0.70 -12.56
CA TYR A 162 4.02 0.61 -11.74
C TYR A 162 4.17 -0.72 -11.02
N CYS A 163 3.17 -1.62 -11.09
CA CYS A 163 3.14 -2.87 -10.36
C CYS A 163 3.63 -4.05 -11.20
N ASP A 164 4.36 -4.98 -10.61
CA ASP A 164 4.76 -6.24 -11.25
C ASP A 164 3.56 -7.17 -11.48
N ARG A 165 2.57 -7.09 -10.57
CA ARG A 165 1.34 -7.91 -10.61
C ARG A 165 0.14 -7.10 -10.14
N ILE A 166 -0.99 -7.33 -10.79
CA ILE A 166 -2.27 -6.70 -10.50
C ILE A 166 -3.29 -7.78 -10.17
N ASN A 167 -4.10 -7.52 -9.15
CA ASN A 167 -5.30 -8.29 -8.86
C ASN A 167 -6.50 -7.33 -8.94
N LEU A 168 -7.39 -7.55 -9.92
CA LEU A 168 -8.59 -6.75 -10.10
C LEU A 168 -9.72 -7.33 -9.26
N ILE A 169 -10.19 -6.53 -8.30
CA ILE A 169 -11.28 -6.91 -7.38
C ILE A 169 -12.55 -6.16 -7.75
N TYR A 170 -13.62 -6.89 -8.00
CA TYR A 170 -14.94 -6.36 -8.28
C TYR A 170 -16.01 -7.10 -7.46
N ARG A 171 -16.88 -6.37 -6.75
CA ARG A 171 -17.94 -6.92 -5.88
C ARG A 171 -17.45 -8.03 -4.93
N GLY A 172 -16.26 -7.85 -4.33
CA GLY A 172 -15.66 -8.78 -3.37
C GLY A 172 -15.03 -10.04 -4.00
N ARG A 173 -14.90 -10.10 -5.30
CA ARG A 173 -14.28 -11.23 -6.03
C ARG A 173 -13.10 -10.74 -6.85
N THR A 174 -12.06 -11.57 -6.95
CA THR A 174 -11.01 -11.38 -7.96
C THR A 174 -11.61 -11.74 -9.32
N ILE A 175 -11.59 -10.79 -10.27
CA ILE A 175 -12.09 -10.98 -11.62
C ILE A 175 -10.97 -11.22 -12.63
N ALA A 176 -9.76 -10.74 -12.36
CA ALA A 176 -8.58 -10.98 -13.17
C ALA A 176 -7.31 -10.77 -12.33
N GLU A 177 -6.23 -11.49 -12.72
CA GLU A 177 -4.91 -11.37 -12.10
C GLU A 177 -3.84 -11.56 -13.17
N GLY A 178 -2.77 -10.73 -13.13
CA GLY A 178 -1.67 -10.82 -14.08
C GLY A 178 -0.73 -9.62 -13.99
N THR A 179 0.24 -9.54 -14.93
CA THR A 179 1.02 -8.32 -15.14
C THR A 179 0.17 -7.28 -15.88
N PRO A 180 0.50 -5.97 -15.81
CA PRO A 180 -0.20 -4.95 -16.58
C PRO A 180 -0.30 -5.31 -18.06
N GLU A 181 0.80 -5.77 -18.66
CA GLU A 181 0.87 -6.16 -20.08
C GLU A 181 -0.04 -7.35 -20.39
N ALA A 182 -0.06 -8.38 -19.52
CA ALA A 182 -0.89 -9.55 -19.71
C ALA A 182 -2.39 -9.21 -19.63
N LEU A 183 -2.77 -8.33 -18.71
CA LEU A 183 -4.15 -7.88 -18.57
C LEU A 183 -4.58 -7.05 -19.79
N LYS A 184 -3.76 -6.10 -20.23
CA LYS A 184 -4.02 -5.32 -21.46
C LYS A 184 -4.10 -6.21 -22.70
N ALA A 185 -3.19 -7.19 -22.83
CA ALA A 185 -3.18 -8.13 -23.97
C ALA A 185 -4.39 -9.09 -24.00
N SER A 186 -5.06 -9.31 -22.86
CA SER A 186 -6.29 -10.12 -22.78
C SER A 186 -7.53 -9.39 -23.33
N CYS A 187 -7.40 -8.09 -23.59
CA CYS A 187 -8.42 -7.20 -24.12
C CYS A 187 -8.01 -6.68 -25.49
N SER A 188 -8.95 -6.25 -26.30
CA SER A 188 -8.66 -5.73 -27.64
C SER A 188 -9.67 -4.67 -28.04
N HIS A 189 -9.19 -3.56 -28.60
CA HIS A 189 -10.07 -2.59 -29.26
C HIS A 189 -10.40 -3.03 -30.67
N ALA A 190 -11.65 -2.84 -31.09
CA ALA A 190 -12.12 -3.18 -32.43
C ALA A 190 -11.40 -2.38 -33.52
N ASP A 191 -10.86 -1.20 -33.21
CA ASP A 191 -10.11 -0.31 -34.10
C ASP A 191 -8.59 -0.55 -34.09
N GLY A 192 -8.10 -1.51 -33.27
CA GLY A 192 -6.67 -1.82 -33.16
C GLY A 192 -5.85 -0.78 -32.39
N SER A 193 -6.49 0.13 -31.66
CA SER A 193 -5.79 1.10 -30.80
C SER A 193 -5.14 0.41 -29.58
N VAL A 194 -4.18 1.08 -28.94
CA VAL A 194 -3.50 0.57 -27.75
C VAL A 194 -4.45 0.53 -26.57
N VAL A 195 -4.62 -0.64 -25.95
CA VAL A 195 -5.44 -0.84 -24.77
C VAL A 195 -4.73 -0.25 -23.55
N THR A 196 -5.39 0.65 -22.84
CA THR A 196 -4.92 1.16 -21.54
C THR A 196 -5.35 0.23 -20.40
N MET A 197 -4.78 0.41 -19.19
CA MET A 197 -5.26 -0.32 -18.00
C MET A 197 -6.71 0.04 -17.64
N GLU A 198 -7.16 1.24 -17.94
CA GLU A 198 -8.55 1.65 -17.74
C GLU A 198 -9.49 0.90 -18.68
N ASP A 199 -9.13 0.79 -19.96
CA ASP A 199 -9.89 0.02 -20.96
C ASP A 199 -9.98 -1.46 -20.57
N ALA A 200 -8.84 -2.05 -20.17
CA ALA A 200 -8.78 -3.43 -19.72
C ALA A 200 -9.66 -3.66 -18.47
N PHE A 201 -9.66 -2.74 -17.51
CA PHE A 201 -10.52 -2.82 -16.34
C PHE A 201 -12.01 -2.80 -16.72
N ILE A 202 -12.42 -1.87 -17.59
CA ILE A 202 -13.82 -1.75 -18.04
C ILE A 202 -14.27 -3.04 -18.74
N GLU A 203 -13.45 -3.57 -19.64
CA GLU A 203 -13.78 -4.77 -20.38
C GLU A 203 -13.85 -6.02 -19.47
N LEU A 204 -12.90 -6.18 -18.55
CA LEU A 204 -12.87 -7.32 -17.62
C LEU A 204 -14.05 -7.27 -16.63
N VAL A 205 -14.46 -6.08 -16.19
CA VAL A 205 -15.68 -5.92 -15.38
C VAL A 205 -16.91 -6.33 -16.19
N ALA A 206 -17.05 -5.88 -17.45
CA ALA A 206 -18.20 -6.24 -18.30
C ALA A 206 -18.28 -7.77 -18.55
N ARG A 207 -17.15 -8.42 -18.79
CA ARG A 207 -17.10 -9.90 -18.93
C ARG A 207 -17.55 -10.60 -17.63
N SER A 208 -17.07 -10.16 -16.49
CA SER A 208 -17.44 -10.73 -15.18
C SER A 208 -18.93 -10.55 -14.87
N GLU A 209 -19.56 -9.45 -15.30
CA GLU A 209 -20.99 -9.23 -15.12
C GLU A 209 -21.82 -10.15 -16.02
N GLN A 210 -21.37 -10.41 -17.25
CA GLN A 210 -22.05 -11.34 -18.17
C GLN A 210 -21.97 -12.79 -17.66
N GLU A 211 -20.81 -13.22 -17.15
CA GLU A 211 -20.64 -14.55 -16.55
C GLU A 211 -21.49 -14.71 -15.29
N GLY A 212 -21.55 -13.68 -14.44
CA GLY A 212 -22.38 -13.69 -13.23
C GLY A 212 -23.89 -13.64 -13.48
N ALA A 213 -24.31 -13.16 -14.65
CA ALA A 213 -25.73 -13.16 -15.06
C ALA A 213 -26.16 -14.50 -15.69
N ALA A 214 -25.20 -15.34 -16.12
CA ALA A 214 -25.44 -16.61 -16.75
C ALA A 214 -25.40 -17.80 -15.74
N ALA A 215 -24.99 -17.57 -14.50
CA ALA A 215 -24.88 -18.54 -13.40
C ALA A 215 -26.01 -18.35 -12.38
#